data_49caadd38e7ed17a9d7ea45e930f44e7
#
_entry.id   49caadd38e7ed17a9d7ea45e930f44e7
#
_cell.length_a   1.000
_cell.length_b   1.000
_cell.length_c   1.000
_cell.angle_alpha   90.00
_cell.angle_beta   90.00
_cell.angle_gamma   90.00
#
_symmetry.space_group_name_H-M   'P 1'
#
loop_
_entity.id
_entity.type
_entity.pdbx_description
1 polymer ?
#
loop_
_entity_poly.entity_id
_entity_poly.type
_entity_poly.pdbx_seq_one_letter_code
_entity_poly.pdbx_strand_id
1 'polypeptide(L)'
;VRINSKLLLAVAVMPLLFTATAKAELNVFACEAEYAALAKALAPSADIYSATTAMQDPHQVQARPSLIAKMRQADLVVCAGADLEIGWLPMLQMKASNPKVKSTDKGLFFAADQVDTLDKLASVDRSMGDVHAKGNPHLHLDPERMLSIAQALSAKMIKLDPQNSSEYQQSLADFSQRWQAKIPQWQEQAKGLAGKKVIAYHSSFRYLFNWTGIEQVADLEPKPGLAPTSSHLASLLTRAEQGDVMAVIVASYQDERGAKWLGERANLPVLMLPMSVGGNEQSQDLFSLYDSLLALLNGVK
;
A
#
# COMPACT_ATOMS: atom_id res chain seq x y z
N VAL A 1 -86.52 33.37 2.48
CA VAL A 1 -85.51 32.69 1.75
C VAL A 1 -84.27 32.72 2.62
N ARG A 2 -83.86 31.53 3.19
CA ARG A 2 -82.62 31.36 3.99
C ARG A 2 -81.50 30.80 3.06
N ILE A 3 -80.45 31.55 2.90
CA ILE A 3 -79.23 31.10 2.19
C ILE A 3 -78.24 30.58 3.26
N ASN A 4 -78.01 29.27 3.27
CA ASN A 4 -76.96 28.63 4.10
C ASN A 4 -75.64 28.66 3.34
N SER A 5 -74.71 29.49 3.75
CA SER A 5 -73.34 29.50 3.28
C SER A 5 -72.52 28.45 4.08
N LYS A 6 -72.22 27.30 3.46
CA LYS A 6 -71.21 26.33 3.98
C LYS A 6 -69.83 26.79 3.56
N LEU A 7 -69.05 27.25 4.51
CA LEU A 7 -67.63 27.59 4.35
C LEU A 7 -66.84 26.27 4.28
N LEU A 8 -66.31 25.92 3.14
CA LEU A 8 -65.37 24.80 2.97
C LEU A 8 -63.96 25.28 3.30
N LEU A 9 -63.42 24.81 4.42
CA LEU A 9 -62.03 25.03 4.83
C LEU A 9 -61.16 24.06 4.04
N ALA A 10 -60.45 24.52 3.01
CA ALA A 10 -59.45 23.75 2.28
C ALA A 10 -58.14 23.75 3.09
N VAL A 11 -57.82 22.63 3.74
CA VAL A 11 -56.49 22.40 4.35
C VAL A 11 -55.49 22.09 3.28
N ALA A 12 -54.63 23.06 2.95
CA ALA A 12 -53.53 22.87 2.05
C ALA A 12 -52.42 22.06 2.76
N VAL A 13 -52.32 20.76 2.44
CA VAL A 13 -51.20 19.91 2.86
C VAL A 13 -50.02 20.27 1.97
N MET A 14 -49.07 21.06 2.50
CA MET A 14 -47.82 21.41 1.83
C MET A 14 -46.87 20.20 1.97
N PRO A 15 -46.44 19.57 0.84
CA PRO A 15 -45.48 18.47 0.91
C PRO A 15 -44.12 19.02 1.38
N LEU A 16 -43.64 18.52 2.54
CA LEU A 16 -42.24 18.72 2.94
C LEU A 16 -41.33 17.97 1.92
N LEU A 17 -40.78 18.72 0.98
CA LEU A 17 -39.70 18.25 0.16
C LEU A 17 -38.44 18.06 1.03
N PHE A 18 -38.20 16.85 1.49
CA PHE A 18 -36.91 16.46 2.01
C PHE A 18 -35.90 16.55 0.85
N THR A 19 -35.18 17.66 0.73
CA THR A 19 -34.00 17.73 -0.10
C THR A 19 -32.94 16.84 0.55
N ALA A 20 -32.79 15.62 0.04
CA ALA A 20 -31.61 14.83 0.30
C ALA A 20 -30.43 15.64 -0.24
N THR A 21 -29.62 16.22 0.65
CA THR A 21 -28.33 16.80 0.26
C THR A 21 -27.49 15.67 -0.29
N ALA A 22 -27.19 15.71 -1.58
CA ALA A 22 -26.20 14.81 -2.18
C ALA A 22 -24.90 15.00 -1.40
N LYS A 23 -24.52 13.96 -0.65
CA LYS A 23 -23.28 13.93 0.12
C LYS A 23 -22.15 13.85 -0.90
N ALA A 24 -21.27 14.85 -0.93
CA ALA A 24 -20.11 14.81 -1.81
C ALA A 24 -19.20 13.68 -1.36
N GLU A 25 -18.84 12.80 -2.27
CA GLU A 25 -17.89 11.71 -2.01
C GLU A 25 -16.48 12.26 -1.92
N LEU A 26 -15.68 11.75 -0.95
CA LEU A 26 -14.27 12.09 -0.84
C LEU A 26 -13.51 11.44 -2.01
N ASN A 27 -12.82 12.27 -2.82
CA ASN A 27 -11.99 11.77 -3.91
C ASN A 27 -10.58 11.46 -3.40
N VAL A 28 -10.22 10.18 -3.36
CA VAL A 28 -8.93 9.69 -2.89
C VAL A 28 -8.07 9.24 -4.07
N PHE A 29 -6.87 9.82 -4.17
CA PHE A 29 -5.82 9.37 -5.06
C PHE A 29 -4.80 8.60 -4.24
N ALA A 30 -4.77 7.28 -4.35
CA ALA A 30 -3.75 6.44 -3.74
C ALA A 30 -2.58 6.25 -4.72
N CYS A 31 -1.36 6.38 -4.23
CA CYS A 31 -0.17 6.16 -5.04
C CYS A 31 0.00 4.67 -5.35
N GLU A 32 -0.20 3.79 -4.37
CA GLU A 32 -0.03 2.35 -4.48
C GLU A 32 -1.33 1.60 -4.17
N ALA A 33 -1.44 0.36 -4.67
CA ALA A 33 -2.64 -0.46 -4.57
C ALA A 33 -2.99 -0.84 -3.11
N GLU A 34 -2.02 -1.04 -2.24
CA GLU A 34 -2.22 -1.31 -0.81
C GLU A 34 -2.86 -0.13 -0.08
N TYR A 35 -2.49 1.10 -0.42
CA TYR A 35 -3.11 2.29 0.17
C TYR A 35 -4.47 2.59 -0.43
N ALA A 36 -4.71 2.22 -1.69
CA ALA A 36 -6.06 2.23 -2.25
C ALA A 36 -6.97 1.23 -1.53
N ALA A 37 -6.48 0.03 -1.23
CA ALA A 37 -7.22 -0.98 -0.47
C ALA A 37 -7.47 -0.53 0.98
N LEU A 38 -6.49 0.10 1.63
CA LEU A 38 -6.66 0.66 2.97
C LEU A 38 -7.70 1.79 2.96
N ALA A 39 -7.59 2.73 2.03
CA ALA A 39 -8.55 3.82 1.89
C ALA A 39 -9.97 3.29 1.68
N LYS A 40 -10.14 2.23 0.85
CA LYS A 40 -11.44 1.59 0.62
C LYS A 40 -12.00 0.92 1.86
N ALA A 41 -11.14 0.30 2.68
CA ALA A 41 -11.56 -0.30 3.95
C ALA A 41 -12.01 0.75 4.98
N LEU A 42 -11.42 1.95 4.96
CA LEU A 42 -11.70 3.03 5.91
C LEU A 42 -12.80 4.00 5.44
N ALA A 43 -13.00 4.12 4.14
CA ALA A 43 -13.97 5.02 3.52
C ALA A 43 -14.71 4.30 2.36
N PRO A 44 -15.65 3.40 2.67
CA PRO A 44 -16.36 2.61 1.65
C PRO A 44 -17.16 3.45 0.64
N SER A 45 -17.62 4.64 1.03
CA SER A 45 -18.36 5.56 0.16
C SER A 45 -17.46 6.45 -0.72
N ALA A 46 -16.14 6.50 -0.49
CA ALA A 46 -15.21 7.35 -1.23
C ALA A 46 -14.97 6.87 -2.68
N ASP A 47 -14.74 7.83 -3.62
CA ASP A 47 -14.18 7.53 -4.95
C ASP A 47 -12.67 7.35 -4.84
N ILE A 48 -12.20 6.12 -4.96
CA ILE A 48 -10.80 5.77 -4.76
C ILE A 48 -10.16 5.36 -6.08
N TYR A 49 -9.11 6.05 -6.43
CA TYR A 49 -8.28 5.77 -7.60
C TYR A 49 -6.87 5.36 -7.17
N SER A 50 -6.39 4.22 -7.68
CA SER A 50 -5.00 3.79 -7.51
C SER A 50 -4.15 4.20 -8.71
N ALA A 51 -3.03 4.87 -8.46
CA ALA A 51 -2.12 5.32 -9.52
C ALA A 51 -1.32 4.17 -10.11
N THR A 52 -1.00 3.16 -9.29
CA THR A 52 -0.31 1.94 -9.68
C THR A 52 -1.15 0.70 -9.43
N THR A 53 -0.70 -0.41 -9.99
CA THR A 53 -1.20 -1.75 -9.69
C THR A 53 -0.07 -2.56 -9.05
N ALA A 54 -0.39 -3.70 -8.42
CA ALA A 54 0.60 -4.61 -7.84
C ALA A 54 1.60 -5.20 -8.86
N MET A 55 1.33 -5.05 -10.16
CA MET A 55 2.17 -5.51 -11.27
C MET A 55 3.03 -4.39 -11.87
N GLN A 56 3.16 -3.26 -11.16
CA GLN A 56 3.96 -2.11 -11.59
C GLN A 56 4.97 -1.72 -10.51
N ASP A 57 6.16 -1.33 -10.94
CA ASP A 57 7.16 -0.76 -10.05
C ASP A 57 6.69 0.61 -9.53
N PRO A 58 6.48 0.79 -8.22
CA PRO A 58 6.01 2.06 -7.66
C PRO A 58 7.06 3.18 -7.69
N HIS A 59 8.35 2.86 -7.88
CA HIS A 59 9.41 3.86 -8.01
C HIS A 59 9.33 4.60 -9.35
N GLN A 60 8.76 3.95 -10.40
CA GLN A 60 8.80 4.44 -11.77
C GLN A 60 7.41 4.56 -12.39
N VAL A 61 6.76 5.69 -12.15
CA VAL A 61 5.42 5.98 -12.68
C VAL A 61 5.48 7.17 -13.65
N GLN A 62 4.91 6.99 -14.83
CA GLN A 62 4.81 8.08 -15.80
C GLN A 62 3.62 8.99 -15.50
N ALA A 63 3.84 10.31 -15.49
CA ALA A 63 2.81 11.32 -15.30
C ALA A 63 1.91 11.46 -16.55
N ARG A 64 1.12 10.42 -16.85
CA ARG A 64 0.18 10.37 -17.97
C ARG A 64 -1.07 11.23 -17.73
N PRO A 65 -1.79 11.66 -18.77
CA PRO A 65 -2.97 12.55 -18.66
C PRO A 65 -4.04 12.06 -17.69
N SER A 66 -4.31 10.75 -17.65
CA SER A 66 -5.28 10.15 -16.72
C SER A 66 -4.90 10.36 -15.24
N LEU A 67 -3.64 10.19 -14.88
CA LEU A 67 -3.15 10.45 -13.52
C LEU A 67 -3.26 11.94 -13.17
N ILE A 68 -2.91 12.83 -14.11
CA ILE A 68 -3.03 14.28 -13.90
C ILE A 68 -4.49 14.67 -13.67
N ALA A 69 -5.42 14.11 -14.42
CA ALA A 69 -6.85 14.39 -14.28
C ALA A 69 -7.39 13.92 -12.91
N LYS A 70 -7.04 12.70 -12.48
CA LYS A 70 -7.43 12.15 -11.16
C LYS A 70 -6.79 12.93 -10.01
N MET A 71 -5.51 13.26 -10.08
CA MET A 71 -4.83 14.09 -9.08
C MET A 71 -5.46 15.49 -8.98
N ARG A 72 -5.91 16.07 -10.09
CA ARG A 72 -6.58 17.39 -10.09
C ARG A 72 -7.91 17.39 -9.33
N GLN A 73 -8.62 16.25 -9.31
CA GLN A 73 -9.90 16.09 -8.65
C GLN A 73 -9.78 15.62 -7.19
N ALA A 74 -8.59 15.13 -6.79
CA ALA A 74 -8.38 14.56 -5.48
C ALA A 74 -8.58 15.56 -4.35
N ASP A 75 -9.24 15.12 -3.29
CA ASP A 75 -9.34 15.81 -2.00
C ASP A 75 -8.28 15.29 -1.02
N LEU A 76 -7.88 14.01 -1.19
CA LEU A 76 -6.86 13.33 -0.42
C LEU A 76 -5.94 12.54 -1.36
N VAL A 77 -4.63 12.66 -1.16
CA VAL A 77 -3.58 11.85 -1.80
C VAL A 77 -2.91 11.02 -0.71
N VAL A 78 -2.87 9.70 -0.89
CA VAL A 78 -2.28 8.74 0.06
C VAL A 78 -1.15 8.00 -0.63
N CYS A 79 0.06 8.13 -0.11
CA CYS A 79 1.27 7.54 -0.66
C CYS A 79 2.10 6.86 0.44
N ALA A 80 3.02 5.97 0.06
CA ALA A 80 3.97 5.34 0.98
C ALA A 80 4.86 6.40 1.65
N GLY A 81 5.40 7.32 0.89
CA GLY A 81 6.38 8.29 1.37
C GLY A 81 7.78 7.68 1.48
N ALA A 82 8.61 8.21 2.40
CA ALA A 82 10.02 7.84 2.51
C ALA A 82 10.76 7.89 1.16
N ASP A 83 10.39 8.87 0.33
CA ASP A 83 10.96 9.15 -1.00
C ASP A 83 10.65 8.09 -2.09
N LEU A 84 9.71 7.14 -1.88
CA LEU A 84 9.31 6.16 -2.89
C LEU A 84 8.84 6.85 -4.18
N GLU A 85 7.98 7.84 -4.05
CA GLU A 85 7.35 8.53 -5.17
C GLU A 85 8.13 9.78 -5.64
N ILE A 86 9.35 9.98 -5.14
CA ILE A 86 10.14 11.20 -5.40
C ILE A 86 10.38 11.44 -6.90
N GLY A 87 10.48 10.36 -7.68
CA GLY A 87 10.72 10.41 -9.12
C GLY A 87 9.55 10.90 -9.95
N TRP A 88 8.30 10.86 -9.42
CA TRP A 88 7.11 11.14 -10.21
C TRP A 88 6.03 12.00 -9.53
N LEU A 89 5.80 11.86 -8.23
CA LEU A 89 4.74 12.57 -7.51
C LEU A 89 4.87 14.10 -7.58
N PRO A 90 6.07 14.72 -7.37
CA PRO A 90 6.21 16.17 -7.47
C PRO A 90 5.84 16.72 -8.86
N MET A 91 6.23 16.02 -9.93
CA MET A 91 5.87 16.39 -11.31
C MET A 91 4.36 16.27 -11.54
N LEU A 92 3.74 15.21 -11.02
CA LEU A 92 2.30 14.98 -11.13
C LEU A 92 1.51 16.08 -10.40
N GLN A 93 1.90 16.42 -9.16
CA GLN A 93 1.30 17.50 -8.37
C GLN A 93 1.42 18.87 -9.08
N MET A 94 2.59 19.15 -9.65
CA MET A 94 2.82 20.37 -10.42
C MET A 94 1.88 20.47 -11.62
N LYS A 95 1.75 19.40 -12.43
CA LYS A 95 0.89 19.36 -13.62
C LYS A 95 -0.60 19.36 -13.27
N ALA A 96 -0.99 18.73 -12.18
CA ALA A 96 -2.37 18.73 -11.71
C ALA A 96 -2.81 20.09 -11.16
N SER A 97 -1.87 20.88 -10.62
CA SER A 97 -2.11 22.21 -10.03
C SER A 97 -3.23 22.23 -8.99
N ASN A 98 -3.43 21.14 -8.24
CA ASN A 98 -4.45 21.03 -7.22
C ASN A 98 -3.95 21.56 -5.86
N PRO A 99 -4.47 22.70 -5.36
CA PRO A 99 -4.00 23.29 -4.10
C PRO A 99 -4.43 22.48 -2.87
N LYS A 100 -5.43 21.58 -2.98
CA LYS A 100 -5.93 20.76 -1.86
C LYS A 100 -4.91 19.70 -1.41
N VAL A 101 -4.08 19.21 -2.32
CA VAL A 101 -3.19 18.04 -2.08
C VAL A 101 -1.71 18.36 -2.23
N LYS A 102 -1.33 19.64 -2.04
CA LYS A 102 0.07 20.07 -2.21
C LYS A 102 1.00 19.73 -1.04
N SER A 103 0.44 19.56 0.17
CA SER A 103 1.22 19.43 1.39
C SER A 103 0.49 18.61 2.45
N THR A 104 1.23 18.12 3.43
CA THR A 104 0.71 17.25 4.49
C THR A 104 -0.19 17.95 5.51
N ASP A 105 -0.11 19.26 5.63
CA ASP A 105 -1.08 20.08 6.39
C ASP A 105 -2.45 20.14 5.70
N LYS A 106 -2.51 19.87 4.39
CA LYS A 106 -3.72 19.78 3.56
C LYS A 106 -4.10 18.32 3.30
N GLY A 107 -4.40 17.97 2.06
CA GLY A 107 -4.86 16.66 1.62
C GLY A 107 -3.76 15.69 1.18
N LEU A 108 -2.48 15.94 1.45
CA LEU A 108 -1.42 14.96 1.23
C LEU A 108 -1.18 14.14 2.50
N PHE A 109 -1.01 12.83 2.35
CA PHE A 109 -0.72 11.89 3.44
C PHE A 109 0.39 10.95 3.01
N PHE A 110 1.42 10.85 3.82
CA PHE A 110 2.48 9.86 3.68
C PHE A 110 2.42 8.85 4.83
N ALA A 111 2.34 7.57 4.50
CA ALA A 111 2.31 6.49 5.49
C ALA A 111 3.60 6.45 6.33
N ALA A 112 4.75 6.71 5.71
CA ALA A 112 6.05 6.74 6.37
C ALA A 112 6.19 7.85 7.42
N ASP A 113 5.40 8.91 7.34
CA ASP A 113 5.40 9.98 8.35
C ASP A 113 4.63 9.57 9.63
N GLN A 114 3.92 8.44 9.62
CA GLN A 114 3.05 8.00 10.71
C GLN A 114 3.69 6.92 11.61
N VAL A 115 4.81 6.34 11.18
CA VAL A 115 5.46 5.21 11.87
C VAL A 115 6.98 5.30 11.74
N ASP A 116 7.69 4.59 12.60
CA ASP A 116 9.14 4.45 12.45
C ASP A 116 9.49 3.56 11.26
N THR A 117 10.34 4.11 10.37
CA THR A 117 10.84 3.40 9.19
C THR A 117 12.10 2.59 9.52
N LEU A 118 12.25 1.44 8.87
CA LEU A 118 13.47 0.62 8.90
C LEU A 118 14.52 1.17 7.92
N ASP A 119 15.78 0.82 8.15
CA ASP A 119 16.91 1.05 7.23
C ASP A 119 17.13 2.54 6.87
N LYS A 120 16.93 3.46 7.85
CA LYS A 120 17.26 4.87 7.68
C LYS A 120 18.76 5.06 7.42
N LEU A 121 19.09 5.88 6.44
CA LEU A 121 20.46 6.19 6.07
C LEU A 121 20.83 7.61 6.50
N ALA A 122 22.04 7.79 7.03
CA ALA A 122 22.52 9.11 7.44
C ALA A 122 22.73 10.06 6.24
N SER A 123 23.07 9.50 5.09
CA SER A 123 23.21 10.22 3.81
C SER A 123 23.01 9.26 2.65
N VAL A 124 22.52 9.78 1.53
CA VAL A 124 22.40 9.06 0.27
C VAL A 124 23.01 9.88 -0.85
N ASP A 125 23.58 9.20 -1.84
CA ASP A 125 24.06 9.81 -3.06
C ASP A 125 23.64 8.97 -4.29
N ARG A 126 23.75 9.55 -5.49
CA ARG A 126 23.30 8.91 -6.74
C ARG A 126 24.03 7.62 -7.08
N SER A 127 25.22 7.38 -6.51
CA SER A 127 26.00 6.16 -6.77
C SER A 127 25.42 4.94 -6.03
N MET A 128 24.56 5.16 -5.04
CA MET A 128 23.98 4.10 -4.21
C MET A 128 22.76 3.41 -4.87
N GLY A 129 22.21 3.98 -5.96
CA GLY A 129 21.01 3.48 -6.63
C GLY A 129 19.72 4.04 -6.02
N ASP A 130 18.60 3.33 -6.16
CA ASP A 130 17.29 3.72 -5.65
C ASP A 130 17.17 3.45 -4.13
N VAL A 131 17.99 4.16 -3.35
CA VAL A 131 17.98 4.09 -1.89
C VAL A 131 17.20 5.25 -1.28
N HIS A 132 16.60 5.02 -0.13
CA HIS A 132 15.71 5.94 0.55
C HIS A 132 16.32 6.44 1.86
N ALA A 133 16.71 7.71 1.93
CA ALA A 133 17.33 8.29 3.12
C ALA A 133 16.42 8.19 4.36
N LYS A 134 15.12 8.37 4.15
CA LYS A 134 14.12 8.32 5.23
C LYS A 134 13.74 6.91 5.68
N GLY A 135 14.38 5.89 5.12
CA GLY A 135 14.14 4.49 5.42
C GLY A 135 13.32 3.78 4.33
N ASN A 136 13.21 2.46 4.47
CA ASN A 136 12.50 1.61 3.53
C ASN A 136 11.01 1.99 3.43
N PRO A 137 10.44 2.20 2.22
CA PRO A 137 9.07 2.69 2.04
C PRO A 137 7.99 1.60 2.08
N HIS A 138 8.35 0.31 2.11
CA HIS A 138 7.41 -0.81 1.96
C HIS A 138 6.73 -1.20 3.28
N LEU A 139 6.24 -0.18 4.01
CA LEU A 139 5.67 -0.24 5.35
C LEU A 139 4.46 -1.16 5.49
N HIS A 140 3.69 -1.29 4.41
CA HIS A 140 2.44 -2.06 4.36
C HIS A 140 2.64 -3.56 4.57
N LEU A 141 3.88 -4.03 4.61
CA LEU A 141 4.25 -5.41 4.89
C LEU A 141 4.59 -5.69 6.37
N ASP A 142 4.28 -4.74 7.26
CA ASP A 142 4.30 -4.91 8.72
C ASP A 142 2.89 -4.69 9.27
N PRO A 143 2.25 -5.72 9.88
CA PRO A 143 0.85 -5.61 10.30
C PRO A 143 0.64 -4.62 11.45
N GLU A 144 1.63 -4.42 12.34
CA GLU A 144 1.53 -3.46 13.44
C GLU A 144 1.61 -2.02 12.90
N ARG A 145 2.49 -1.77 11.94
CA ARG A 145 2.61 -0.46 11.28
C ARG A 145 1.37 -0.14 10.46
N MET A 146 0.78 -1.13 9.77
CA MET A 146 -0.46 -0.93 9.01
C MET A 146 -1.62 -0.48 9.90
N LEU A 147 -1.73 -1.02 11.11
CA LEU A 147 -2.77 -0.58 12.06
C LEU A 147 -2.58 0.89 12.46
N SER A 148 -1.34 1.30 12.75
CA SER A 148 -1.02 2.69 13.08
C SER A 148 -1.29 3.64 11.90
N ILE A 149 -0.93 3.23 10.68
CA ILE A 149 -1.20 3.97 9.45
C ILE A 149 -2.72 4.11 9.22
N ALA A 150 -3.50 3.04 9.44
CA ALA A 150 -4.96 3.07 9.32
C ALA A 150 -5.60 4.08 10.27
N GLN A 151 -5.16 4.13 11.52
CA GLN A 151 -5.61 5.09 12.52
C GLN A 151 -5.32 6.55 12.10
N ALA A 152 -4.10 6.81 11.64
CA ALA A 152 -3.69 8.14 11.19
C ALA A 152 -4.43 8.56 9.90
N LEU A 153 -4.63 7.64 8.95
CA LEU A 153 -5.36 7.90 7.71
C LEU A 153 -6.85 8.20 7.97
N SER A 154 -7.51 7.44 8.84
CA SER A 154 -8.89 7.71 9.25
C SER A 154 -9.02 9.09 9.91
N ALA A 155 -8.12 9.46 10.81
CA ALA A 155 -8.10 10.78 11.42
C ALA A 155 -7.91 11.90 10.37
N LYS A 156 -7.10 11.66 9.33
CA LYS A 156 -6.94 12.57 8.20
C LYS A 156 -8.21 12.71 7.39
N MET A 157 -8.92 11.60 7.10
CA MET A 157 -10.19 11.61 6.39
C MET A 157 -11.26 12.38 7.16
N ILE A 158 -11.39 12.15 8.47
CA ILE A 158 -12.33 12.89 9.36
C ILE A 158 -12.07 14.41 9.32
N LYS A 159 -10.79 14.81 9.31
CA LYS A 159 -10.41 16.23 9.23
C LYS A 159 -10.80 16.87 7.89
N LEU A 160 -10.66 16.14 6.79
CA LEU A 160 -10.94 16.64 5.43
C LEU A 160 -12.43 16.61 5.10
N ASP A 161 -13.15 15.63 5.62
CA ASP A 161 -14.56 15.38 5.35
C ASP A 161 -15.32 15.06 6.65
N PRO A 162 -15.55 16.07 7.50
CA PRO A 162 -16.19 15.88 8.80
C PRO A 162 -17.65 15.41 8.70
N GLN A 163 -18.31 15.59 7.55
CA GLN A 163 -19.68 15.16 7.34
C GLN A 163 -19.81 13.62 7.28
N ASN A 164 -18.73 12.93 6.90
CA ASN A 164 -18.64 11.47 6.84
C ASN A 164 -17.88 10.87 8.03
N SER A 165 -17.60 11.65 9.09
CA SER A 165 -16.76 11.23 10.23
C SER A 165 -17.26 9.97 10.93
N SER A 166 -18.55 9.75 11.05
CA SER A 166 -19.12 8.55 11.67
C SER A 166 -18.86 7.29 10.84
N GLU A 167 -18.90 7.38 9.50
CA GLU A 167 -18.53 6.27 8.61
C GLU A 167 -17.05 5.90 8.81
N TYR A 168 -16.15 6.90 8.79
CA TYR A 168 -14.71 6.66 8.93
C TYR A 168 -14.36 6.07 10.30
N GLN A 169 -15.00 6.53 11.36
CA GLN A 169 -14.82 5.98 12.72
C GLN A 169 -15.31 4.53 12.81
N GLN A 170 -16.49 4.24 12.27
CA GLN A 170 -17.05 2.88 12.28
C GLN A 170 -16.17 1.93 11.44
N SER A 171 -15.79 2.34 10.24
CA SER A 171 -14.95 1.55 9.35
C SER A 171 -13.56 1.29 9.95
N LEU A 172 -12.96 2.29 10.63
CA LEU A 172 -11.71 2.09 11.37
C LEU A 172 -11.88 1.10 12.51
N ALA A 173 -12.98 1.18 13.27
CA ALA A 173 -13.25 0.26 14.38
C ALA A 173 -13.37 -1.19 13.86
N ASP A 174 -14.15 -1.40 12.80
CA ASP A 174 -14.35 -2.70 12.18
C ASP A 174 -13.04 -3.26 11.57
N PHE A 175 -12.31 -2.43 10.85
CA PHE A 175 -10.99 -2.79 10.31
C PHE A 175 -10.02 -3.17 11.44
N SER A 176 -9.90 -2.33 12.47
CA SER A 176 -8.97 -2.53 13.58
C SER A 176 -9.28 -3.80 14.37
N GLN A 177 -10.56 -4.06 14.66
CA GLN A 177 -10.98 -5.27 15.35
C GLN A 177 -10.59 -6.53 14.57
N ARG A 178 -10.92 -6.58 13.30
CA ARG A 178 -10.59 -7.71 12.43
C ARG A 178 -9.08 -7.88 12.26
N TRP A 179 -8.36 -6.77 12.07
CA TRP A 179 -6.91 -6.76 11.87
C TRP A 179 -6.17 -7.28 13.10
N GLN A 180 -6.51 -6.76 14.29
CA GLN A 180 -5.95 -7.21 15.56
C GLN A 180 -6.23 -8.69 15.85
N ALA A 181 -7.39 -9.20 15.44
CA ALA A 181 -7.72 -10.63 15.56
C ALA A 181 -6.88 -11.52 14.62
N LYS A 182 -6.41 -10.98 13.48
CA LYS A 182 -5.57 -11.69 12.51
C LYS A 182 -4.09 -11.72 12.91
N ILE A 183 -3.56 -10.69 13.54
CA ILE A 183 -2.14 -10.59 13.91
C ILE A 183 -1.63 -11.84 14.65
N PRO A 184 -2.27 -12.33 15.74
CA PRO A 184 -1.79 -13.53 16.42
C PRO A 184 -1.87 -14.78 15.55
N GLN A 185 -2.82 -14.87 14.61
CA GLN A 185 -2.91 -16.00 13.67
C GLN A 185 -1.73 -15.96 12.68
N TRP A 186 -1.40 -14.79 12.15
CA TRP A 186 -0.25 -14.61 11.27
C TRP A 186 1.09 -14.83 12.01
N GLN A 187 1.19 -14.38 13.27
CA GLN A 187 2.36 -14.66 14.11
C GLN A 187 2.57 -16.15 14.33
N GLU A 188 1.48 -16.91 14.57
CA GLU A 188 1.55 -18.37 14.70
C GLU A 188 2.06 -19.03 13.41
N GLN A 189 1.52 -18.60 12.25
CA GLN A 189 1.98 -19.08 10.94
C GLN A 189 3.44 -18.72 10.65
N ALA A 190 3.92 -17.59 11.16
CA ALA A 190 5.29 -17.12 10.94
C ALA A 190 6.34 -17.83 11.82
N LYS A 191 5.97 -18.53 12.90
CA LYS A 191 6.93 -19.15 13.84
C LYS A 191 7.99 -20.03 13.20
N GLY A 192 7.62 -20.79 12.15
CA GLY A 192 8.53 -21.66 11.42
C GLY A 192 9.52 -20.95 10.49
N LEU A 193 9.34 -19.62 10.30
CA LEU A 193 10.12 -18.82 9.36
C LEU A 193 11.30 -18.12 10.04
N ALA A 194 11.29 -17.98 11.37
CA ALA A 194 12.34 -17.28 12.11
C ALA A 194 13.71 -17.92 11.91
N GLY A 195 14.72 -17.13 11.58
CA GLY A 195 16.09 -17.55 11.29
C GLY A 195 16.26 -18.22 9.91
N LYS A 196 15.21 -18.36 9.11
CA LYS A 196 15.33 -18.81 7.70
C LYS A 196 15.99 -17.72 6.88
N LYS A 197 16.87 -18.11 5.97
CA LYS A 197 17.64 -17.19 5.13
C LYS A 197 17.13 -17.20 3.71
N VAL A 198 17.05 -16.03 3.10
CA VAL A 198 16.61 -15.86 1.71
C VAL A 198 17.57 -14.94 0.93
N ILE A 199 17.61 -15.12 -0.38
CA ILE A 199 18.13 -14.13 -1.32
C ILE A 199 16.88 -13.47 -1.94
N ALA A 200 16.75 -12.16 -1.87
CA ALA A 200 15.62 -11.45 -2.48
C ALA A 200 16.07 -10.62 -3.68
N TYR A 201 15.13 -10.28 -4.56
CA TYR A 201 15.45 -9.42 -5.70
C TYR A 201 15.91 -8.04 -5.24
N HIS A 202 15.13 -7.44 -4.34
CA HIS A 202 15.29 -6.11 -3.75
C HIS A 202 14.85 -6.15 -2.28
N SER A 203 15.07 -5.09 -1.52
CA SER A 203 14.61 -4.95 -0.13
C SER A 203 13.09 -4.69 0.01
N SER A 204 12.29 -5.11 -0.98
CA SER A 204 10.83 -4.90 -1.02
C SER A 204 10.09 -5.53 0.16
N PHE A 205 10.54 -6.70 0.63
CA PHE A 205 9.91 -7.44 1.72
C PHE A 205 10.56 -7.21 3.08
N ARG A 206 11.35 -6.14 3.23
CA ARG A 206 12.15 -5.86 4.43
C ARG A 206 11.33 -5.86 5.73
N TYR A 207 10.12 -5.29 5.70
CA TYR A 207 9.22 -5.26 6.86
C TYR A 207 8.65 -6.63 7.19
N LEU A 208 8.20 -7.39 6.17
CA LEU A 208 7.73 -8.76 6.34
C LEU A 208 8.82 -9.65 6.94
N PHE A 209 10.04 -9.55 6.43
CA PHE A 209 11.16 -10.34 6.91
C PHE A 209 11.55 -9.95 8.34
N ASN A 210 11.58 -8.66 8.65
CA ASN A 210 11.81 -8.20 10.01
C ASN A 210 10.75 -8.73 10.99
N TRP A 211 9.48 -8.72 10.57
CA TRP A 211 8.36 -9.15 11.40
C TRP A 211 8.30 -10.69 11.57
N THR A 212 8.64 -11.46 10.54
CA THR A 212 8.67 -12.94 10.58
C THR A 212 9.98 -13.52 11.10
N GLY A 213 11.03 -12.72 11.25
CA GLY A 213 12.37 -13.17 11.63
C GLY A 213 13.16 -13.83 10.49
N ILE A 214 12.74 -13.66 9.24
CA ILE A 214 13.50 -14.10 8.04
C ILE A 214 14.72 -13.18 7.87
N GLU A 215 15.85 -13.76 7.50
CA GLU A 215 17.09 -13.03 7.20
C GLU A 215 17.29 -12.93 5.68
N GLN A 216 17.23 -11.72 5.13
CA GLN A 216 17.66 -11.44 3.75
C GLN A 216 19.17 -11.33 3.73
N VAL A 217 19.84 -12.31 3.16
CA VAL A 217 21.32 -12.44 3.22
C VAL A 217 22.03 -11.88 2.00
N ALA A 218 21.29 -11.61 0.92
CA ALA A 218 21.79 -10.94 -0.29
C ALA A 218 20.64 -10.45 -1.17
N ASP A 219 20.97 -9.53 -2.09
CA ASP A 219 20.07 -8.99 -3.10
C ASP A 219 20.48 -9.47 -4.49
N LEU A 220 19.48 -9.76 -5.36
CA LEU A 220 19.74 -10.04 -6.79
C LEU A 220 20.24 -8.79 -7.54
N GLU A 221 19.81 -7.63 -7.10
CA GLU A 221 20.31 -6.34 -7.60
C GLU A 221 21.72 -6.08 -7.04
N PRO A 222 22.70 -5.77 -7.90
CA PRO A 222 24.03 -5.36 -7.41
C PRO A 222 24.01 -4.02 -6.68
N LYS A 223 23.00 -3.19 -6.97
CA LYS A 223 22.58 -1.98 -6.27
C LYS A 223 21.07 -1.80 -6.50
N PRO A 224 20.34 -1.21 -5.55
CA PRO A 224 18.92 -0.93 -5.72
C PRO A 224 18.60 -0.24 -7.06
N GLY A 225 17.63 -0.78 -7.81
CA GLY A 225 17.22 -0.28 -9.11
C GLY A 225 18.09 -0.74 -10.30
N LEU A 226 19.16 -1.52 -10.07
CA LEU A 226 20.00 -2.06 -11.15
C LEU A 226 19.74 -3.55 -11.36
N ALA A 227 19.37 -3.91 -12.58
CA ALA A 227 19.12 -5.32 -12.93
C ALA A 227 20.33 -6.22 -12.61
N PRO A 228 20.11 -7.49 -12.25
CA PRO A 228 21.15 -8.46 -11.97
C PRO A 228 22.14 -8.60 -13.15
N THR A 229 23.44 -8.52 -12.87
CA THR A 229 24.49 -8.79 -13.85
C THR A 229 25.00 -10.22 -13.75
N SER A 230 25.57 -10.76 -14.83
CA SER A 230 26.11 -12.14 -14.82
C SER A 230 27.20 -12.34 -13.76
N SER A 231 28.07 -11.34 -13.52
CA SER A 231 29.10 -11.41 -12.49
C SER A 231 28.54 -11.41 -11.08
N HIS A 232 27.50 -10.59 -10.85
CA HIS A 232 26.83 -10.54 -9.55
C HIS A 232 26.07 -11.85 -9.27
N LEU A 233 25.34 -12.38 -10.27
CA LEU A 233 24.67 -13.68 -10.14
C LEU A 233 25.66 -14.81 -9.85
N ALA A 234 26.87 -14.81 -10.42
CA ALA A 234 27.90 -15.79 -10.09
C ALA A 234 28.37 -15.69 -8.62
N SER A 235 28.50 -14.47 -8.08
CA SER A 235 28.82 -14.29 -6.65
C SER A 235 27.69 -14.76 -5.74
N LEU A 236 26.43 -14.56 -6.15
CA LEU A 236 25.25 -15.06 -5.41
C LEU A 236 25.16 -16.58 -5.46
N LEU A 237 25.57 -17.22 -6.55
CA LEU A 237 25.65 -18.68 -6.61
C LEU A 237 26.62 -19.21 -5.55
N THR A 238 27.82 -18.63 -5.43
CA THR A 238 28.77 -18.97 -4.35
C THR A 238 28.19 -18.76 -2.95
N ARG A 239 27.38 -17.71 -2.75
CA ARG A 239 26.67 -17.47 -1.48
C ARG A 239 25.61 -18.54 -1.23
N ALA A 240 24.84 -18.93 -2.25
CA ALA A 240 23.79 -19.94 -2.16
C ALA A 240 24.35 -21.36 -1.90
N GLU A 241 25.56 -21.67 -2.42
CA GLU A 241 26.27 -22.95 -2.21
C GLU A 241 26.67 -23.21 -0.75
N GLN A 242 26.57 -22.21 0.15
CA GLN A 242 26.72 -22.42 1.59
C GLN A 242 25.62 -23.29 2.21
N GLY A 243 24.51 -23.52 1.47
CA GLY A 243 23.46 -24.48 1.80
C GLY A 243 22.50 -24.04 2.91
N ASP A 244 22.53 -22.77 3.32
CA ASP A 244 21.68 -22.20 4.38
C ASP A 244 20.54 -21.30 3.84
N VAL A 245 20.43 -21.12 2.52
CA VAL A 245 19.40 -20.31 1.86
C VAL A 245 18.16 -21.17 1.60
N MET A 246 17.01 -20.72 2.05
CA MET A 246 15.72 -21.38 1.89
C MET A 246 15.16 -21.22 0.47
N ALA A 247 15.23 -20.00 -0.08
CA ALA A 247 14.60 -19.66 -1.35
C ALA A 247 15.20 -18.38 -1.95
N VAL A 248 14.93 -18.17 -3.24
CA VAL A 248 15.11 -16.88 -3.93
C VAL A 248 13.74 -16.21 -4.04
N ILE A 249 13.61 -14.97 -3.55
CA ILE A 249 12.35 -14.22 -3.48
C ILE A 249 12.31 -13.13 -4.55
N VAL A 250 11.19 -13.05 -5.27
CA VAL A 250 10.92 -12.06 -6.31
C VAL A 250 9.55 -11.44 -6.07
N ALA A 251 9.41 -10.13 -6.18
CA ALA A 251 8.10 -9.48 -6.15
C ALA A 251 7.36 -9.68 -7.49
N SER A 252 6.03 -9.72 -7.45
CA SER A 252 5.18 -10.03 -8.60
C SER A 252 5.37 -9.13 -9.82
N TYR A 253 5.93 -7.94 -9.67
CA TYR A 253 6.21 -7.01 -10.77
C TYR A 253 7.66 -7.09 -11.31
N GLN A 254 8.55 -7.81 -10.64
CA GLN A 254 9.98 -7.87 -10.99
C GLN A 254 10.27 -8.95 -12.03
N ASP A 255 11.38 -8.79 -12.76
CA ASP A 255 11.84 -9.77 -13.76
C ASP A 255 12.47 -11.00 -13.08
N GLU A 256 11.83 -12.14 -13.21
CA GLU A 256 12.24 -13.38 -12.56
C GLU A 256 13.44 -14.10 -13.21
N ARG A 257 13.95 -13.66 -14.39
CA ARG A 257 14.98 -14.37 -15.14
C ARG A 257 16.27 -14.59 -14.34
N GLY A 258 16.74 -13.57 -13.62
CA GLY A 258 17.92 -13.69 -12.76
C GLY A 258 17.71 -14.63 -11.59
N ALA A 259 16.51 -14.59 -10.97
CA ALA A 259 16.14 -15.47 -9.89
C ALA A 259 16.04 -16.93 -10.36
N LYS A 260 15.42 -17.19 -11.50
CA LYS A 260 15.34 -18.53 -12.11
C LYS A 260 16.71 -19.09 -12.44
N TRP A 261 17.58 -18.27 -13.04
CA TRP A 261 18.95 -18.67 -13.33
C TRP A 261 19.71 -19.11 -12.06
N LEU A 262 19.58 -18.35 -10.96
CA LEU A 262 20.22 -18.67 -9.69
C LEU A 262 19.59 -19.92 -9.05
N GLY A 263 18.25 -19.98 -9.00
CA GLY A 263 17.49 -21.08 -8.39
C GLY A 263 17.81 -22.44 -9.05
N GLU A 264 17.85 -22.48 -10.39
CA GLU A 264 18.21 -23.70 -11.15
C GLU A 264 19.61 -24.19 -10.81
N ARG A 265 20.60 -23.29 -10.69
CA ARG A 265 22.01 -23.65 -10.44
C ARG A 265 22.29 -23.99 -8.99
N ALA A 266 21.65 -23.27 -8.07
CA ALA A 266 21.79 -23.51 -6.63
C ALA A 266 20.83 -24.57 -6.09
N ASN A 267 19.95 -25.13 -6.94
CA ASN A 267 18.84 -26.02 -6.54
C ASN A 267 17.98 -25.39 -5.44
N LEU A 268 17.61 -24.13 -5.60
CA LEU A 268 16.77 -23.37 -4.70
C LEU A 268 15.41 -23.07 -5.34
N PRO A 269 14.31 -23.15 -4.59
CA PRO A 269 13.01 -22.70 -5.06
C PRO A 269 13.02 -21.19 -5.29
N VAL A 270 12.33 -20.74 -6.35
CA VAL A 270 12.07 -19.34 -6.63
C VAL A 270 10.63 -19.05 -6.27
N LEU A 271 10.42 -18.16 -5.31
CA LEU A 271 9.10 -17.72 -4.87
C LEU A 271 8.77 -16.36 -5.43
N MET A 272 7.71 -16.29 -6.20
CA MET A 272 7.09 -15.02 -6.58
C MET A 272 6.06 -14.62 -5.53
N LEU A 273 6.35 -13.58 -4.75
CA LEU A 273 5.48 -13.09 -3.70
C LEU A 273 4.67 -11.89 -4.17
N PRO A 274 3.36 -11.80 -3.82
CA PRO A 274 2.58 -10.61 -4.07
C PRO A 274 3.15 -9.44 -3.25
N MET A 275 3.59 -8.40 -3.95
CA MET A 275 4.11 -7.20 -3.27
C MET A 275 2.99 -6.35 -2.69
N SER A 276 1.82 -6.33 -3.32
CA SER A 276 0.68 -5.52 -2.95
C SER A 276 -0.64 -6.25 -3.25
N VAL A 277 -1.74 -5.64 -2.86
CA VAL A 277 -3.10 -6.11 -3.18
C VAL A 277 -3.27 -6.23 -4.70
N GLY A 278 -3.69 -7.42 -5.15
CA GLY A 278 -3.79 -7.78 -6.56
C GLY A 278 -2.50 -8.33 -7.16
N GLY A 279 -1.46 -8.60 -6.36
CA GLY A 279 -0.19 -9.18 -6.83
C GLY A 279 -0.27 -10.66 -7.21
N ASN A 280 -1.32 -11.35 -6.78
CA ASN A 280 -1.75 -12.67 -7.26
C ASN A 280 -3.26 -12.83 -7.06
N GLU A 281 -3.82 -13.95 -7.52
CA GLU A 281 -5.27 -14.20 -7.42
C GLU A 281 -5.78 -14.30 -5.97
N GLN A 282 -4.91 -14.66 -5.02
CA GLN A 282 -5.26 -14.84 -3.61
C GLN A 282 -5.14 -13.54 -2.79
N SER A 283 -4.47 -12.49 -3.29
CA SER A 283 -4.22 -11.24 -2.56
C SER A 283 -5.17 -10.12 -2.98
N GLN A 284 -6.49 -10.30 -2.78
CA GLN A 284 -7.52 -9.37 -3.26
C GLN A 284 -7.80 -8.20 -2.31
N ASP A 285 -7.38 -8.30 -1.06
CA ASP A 285 -7.41 -7.26 -0.04
C ASP A 285 -6.18 -7.36 0.88
N LEU A 286 -6.08 -6.45 1.85
CA LEU A 286 -4.93 -6.42 2.77
C LEU A 286 -4.85 -7.68 3.64
N PHE A 287 -5.97 -8.27 4.04
CA PHE A 287 -5.99 -9.50 4.86
C PHE A 287 -5.49 -10.69 4.07
N SER A 288 -6.04 -10.88 2.89
CA SER A 288 -5.67 -11.96 1.99
C SER A 288 -4.25 -11.81 1.42
N LEU A 289 -3.72 -10.58 1.36
CA LEU A 289 -2.30 -10.35 1.04
C LEU A 289 -1.39 -11.03 2.06
N TYR A 290 -1.61 -10.82 3.38
CA TYR A 290 -0.82 -11.47 4.43
C TYR A 290 -1.04 -12.99 4.46
N ASP A 291 -2.30 -13.44 4.33
CA ASP A 291 -2.60 -14.87 4.26
C ASP A 291 -1.84 -15.54 3.09
N SER A 292 -1.79 -14.90 1.92
CA SER A 292 -1.07 -15.38 0.74
C SER A 292 0.45 -15.38 0.92
N LEU A 293 1.02 -14.30 1.46
CA LEU A 293 2.45 -14.19 1.73
C LEU A 293 2.93 -15.31 2.65
N LEU A 294 2.25 -15.51 3.78
CA LEU A 294 2.62 -16.53 4.76
C LEU A 294 2.40 -17.96 4.22
N ALA A 295 1.34 -18.20 3.44
CA ALA A 295 1.10 -19.49 2.80
C ALA A 295 2.22 -19.84 1.81
N LEU A 296 2.65 -18.89 0.97
CA LEU A 296 3.74 -19.10 0.01
C LEU A 296 5.08 -19.36 0.71
N LEU A 297 5.41 -18.60 1.76
CA LEU A 297 6.65 -18.76 2.52
C LEU A 297 6.69 -20.11 3.26
N ASN A 298 5.58 -20.54 3.86
CA ASN A 298 5.48 -21.85 4.54
C ASN A 298 5.39 -23.05 3.56
N GLY A 299 5.07 -22.81 2.30
CA GLY A 299 5.01 -23.84 1.26
C GLY A 299 6.37 -24.35 0.79
N VAL A 300 7.46 -23.69 1.18
CA VAL A 300 8.83 -24.12 0.85
C VAL A 300 9.19 -25.32 1.70
N LYS A 301 9.54 -26.43 1.02
CA LYS A 301 9.92 -27.71 1.65
C LYS A 301 11.44 -27.82 1.76
#